data_79349c488367aa771a15cf37f7f864b9
#
_entry.id   79349c488367aa771a15cf37f7f864b9
#
_cell.length_a   1.000
_cell.length_b   1.000
_cell.length_c   1.000
_cell.angle_alpha   90.00
_cell.angle_beta   90.00
_cell.angle_gamma   90.00
#
_symmetry.space_group_name_H-M   'P 1'
#
loop_
_entity.id
_entity.type
_entity.pdbx_description
1 polymer ?
#
loop_
_entity_poly.entity_id
_entity_poly.type
_entity_poly.pdbx_seq_one_letter_code
_entity_poly.pdbx_strand_id
1 'polypeptide(L)'
;MVIDTSCHCGDVRPLSCNKMRFDYRMKIMRYTTFFIASIATVCSVGHSYAQSDGLIFKNDKYAWYTDRIEQGEFTGKALSPEEERTRDFKGEWKPKYDLAFYPQLQTPFLLEHTLYNMSLDEMVNAIEPDSTLRTGSGFPGVWTRDVSYSIILSMAYMQPKVSMNCLLRKVDRFGRIIQDTGTGGSWPCSTDRMIWAVAAWEIYKVTGSREWLEKVYPIIRKSVEDDYLTVYDEKTGLVMGESSFIDWRNQSYPRWMQPVDIFQSKCLGTNAVHVEALRVLSCMAGMMGDTVAEKKYATKSKQVADAVNRYLWMPEKGYYAQFLYGRNYNILSSRSESLGESLAILWGIAPAGKRAEIIRNAPVCEFGTPIFYPEIPNIPPYHNNAVWPFVSSYWMHAAAMAGNEEAVLHAVGSIYRAAALF
;
A
#
# COMPACT_ATOMS: atom_id res chain seq x y z
N MET A 1 27.20 -9.02 -16.45
CA MET A 1 26.90 -10.35 -15.87
C MET A 1 25.50 -10.70 -16.32
N VAL A 2 25.37 -11.54 -17.33
CA VAL A 2 24.10 -11.91 -17.98
C VAL A 2 23.38 -12.87 -17.05
N ILE A 3 22.17 -12.53 -16.62
CA ILE A 3 21.32 -13.43 -15.84
C ILE A 3 20.34 -14.07 -16.82
N ASP A 4 20.49 -15.37 -16.98
CA ASP A 4 19.63 -16.26 -17.75
C ASP A 4 18.21 -16.26 -17.18
N THR A 5 17.22 -15.88 -17.98
CA THR A 5 15.81 -15.77 -17.62
C THR A 5 14.94 -16.90 -18.16
N SER A 6 15.51 -18.08 -18.40
CA SER A 6 14.73 -19.24 -18.81
C SER A 6 14.16 -20.02 -17.62
N CYS A 7 13.03 -19.63 -17.09
CA CYS A 7 12.17 -20.50 -16.30
C CYS A 7 10.93 -20.86 -17.10
N HIS A 8 10.89 -22.09 -17.57
CA HIS A 8 9.74 -22.72 -18.22
C HIS A 8 8.54 -22.78 -17.23
N CYS A 9 7.40 -22.32 -17.69
CA CYS A 9 6.11 -22.58 -17.05
C CYS A 9 5.76 -24.06 -17.19
N GLY A 10 6.01 -24.82 -16.15
CA GLY A 10 5.53 -26.16 -15.96
C GLY A 10 5.11 -26.36 -14.51
N ASP A 11 3.86 -26.78 -14.28
CA ASP A 11 3.29 -27.25 -13.02
C ASP A 11 3.45 -26.35 -11.78
N VAL A 12 2.48 -25.49 -11.56
CA VAL A 12 2.27 -24.79 -10.28
C VAL A 12 1.73 -25.81 -9.27
N ARG A 13 2.63 -26.59 -8.66
CA ARG A 13 2.30 -27.26 -7.39
C ARG A 13 2.21 -26.19 -6.29
N PRO A 14 1.28 -26.29 -5.34
CA PRO A 14 1.26 -25.37 -4.22
C PRO A 14 2.60 -25.46 -3.47
N LEU A 15 3.33 -24.36 -3.46
CA LEU A 15 4.58 -24.24 -2.69
C LEU A 15 4.26 -24.44 -1.22
N SER A 16 4.93 -25.37 -0.56
CA SER A 16 4.81 -25.55 0.89
C SER A 16 5.16 -24.22 1.59
N CYS A 17 4.49 -23.92 2.68
CA CYS A 17 4.67 -22.68 3.46
C CYS A 17 6.13 -22.40 3.85
N ASN A 18 6.95 -23.45 4.03
CA ASN A 18 8.40 -23.34 4.30
C ASN A 18 9.19 -22.83 3.07
N LYS A 19 8.79 -23.19 1.85
CA LYS A 19 9.43 -22.74 0.63
C LYS A 19 9.09 -21.27 0.34
N MET A 20 7.84 -20.86 0.64
CA MET A 20 7.43 -19.45 0.59
C MET A 20 8.22 -18.57 1.57
N ARG A 21 8.54 -19.07 2.78
CA ARG A 21 9.33 -18.35 3.79
C ARG A 21 10.76 -18.05 3.30
N PHE A 22 11.39 -19.00 2.58
CA PHE A 22 12.74 -18.83 2.05
C PHE A 22 12.75 -17.94 0.78
N ASP A 23 11.82 -18.18 -0.13
CA ASP A 23 11.70 -17.39 -1.36
C ASP A 23 11.26 -15.95 -1.09
N TYR A 24 10.41 -15.72 -0.09
CA TYR A 24 9.97 -14.37 0.27
C TYR A 24 11.09 -13.56 0.96
N ARG A 25 11.86 -14.17 1.85
CA ARG A 25 13.08 -13.55 2.42
C ARG A 25 14.12 -13.23 1.35
N MET A 26 14.36 -14.16 0.43
CA MET A 26 15.26 -13.94 -0.71
C MET A 26 14.72 -12.86 -1.66
N LYS A 27 13.40 -12.80 -1.88
CA LYS A 27 12.78 -11.75 -2.69
C LYS A 27 12.87 -10.40 -1.99
N ILE A 28 12.52 -10.30 -0.71
CA ILE A 28 12.67 -9.05 0.05
C ILE A 28 14.13 -8.61 0.10
N MET A 29 15.09 -9.48 0.38
CA MET A 29 16.52 -9.15 0.30
C MET A 29 16.94 -8.72 -1.12
N ARG A 30 16.43 -9.37 -2.17
CA ARG A 30 16.71 -8.96 -3.55
C ARG A 30 16.03 -7.63 -3.89
N TYR A 31 14.82 -7.37 -3.40
CA TYR A 31 14.11 -6.10 -3.62
C TYR A 31 14.69 -4.98 -2.77
N THR A 32 15.13 -5.23 -1.55
CA THR A 32 15.86 -4.25 -0.73
C THR A 32 17.22 -3.93 -1.36
N THR A 33 17.93 -4.91 -1.90
CA THR A 33 19.19 -4.73 -2.62
C THR A 33 18.96 -4.06 -3.98
N PHE A 34 17.85 -4.36 -4.66
CA PHE A 34 17.46 -3.70 -5.92
C PHE A 34 16.97 -2.28 -5.67
N PHE A 35 16.29 -2.03 -4.55
CA PHE A 35 15.87 -0.71 -4.12
C PHE A 35 17.09 0.18 -3.79
N ILE A 36 18.08 -0.34 -3.09
CA ILE A 36 19.36 0.34 -2.86
C ILE A 36 20.14 0.50 -4.18
N ALA A 37 20.11 -0.48 -5.08
CA ALA A 37 20.77 -0.41 -6.38
C ALA A 37 20.03 0.52 -7.35
N SER A 38 18.69 0.59 -7.32
CA SER A 38 17.90 1.52 -8.15
C SER A 38 18.05 2.96 -7.67
N ILE A 39 18.09 3.20 -6.36
CA ILE A 39 18.47 4.49 -5.79
C ILE A 39 19.92 4.84 -6.21
N ALA A 40 20.85 3.89 -6.19
CA ALA A 40 22.23 4.11 -6.63
C ALA A 40 22.33 4.41 -8.13
N THR A 41 21.48 3.84 -8.98
CA THR A 41 21.44 4.10 -10.43
C THR A 41 20.81 5.46 -10.74
N VAL A 42 19.78 5.86 -9.99
CA VAL A 42 19.24 7.23 -10.02
C VAL A 42 20.31 8.24 -9.61
N CYS A 43 21.16 7.86 -8.63
CA CYS A 43 22.28 8.66 -8.18
C CYS A 43 23.34 8.91 -9.27
N SER A 44 23.56 8.00 -10.21
CA SER A 44 24.55 8.19 -11.27
C SER A 44 24.15 9.21 -12.34
N VAL A 45 22.84 9.42 -12.53
CA VAL A 45 22.32 10.48 -13.43
C VAL A 45 22.30 11.84 -12.73
N GLY A 46 22.16 11.86 -11.40
CA GLY A 46 22.11 13.09 -10.59
C GLY A 46 23.47 13.72 -10.27
N HIS A 47 24.59 13.06 -10.57
CA HIS A 47 25.93 13.54 -10.18
C HIS A 47 26.34 14.90 -10.77
N SER A 48 25.71 15.35 -11.87
CA SER A 48 25.99 16.66 -12.47
C SER A 48 25.24 17.83 -11.84
N TYR A 49 24.26 17.57 -10.99
CA TYR A 49 23.40 18.62 -10.42
C TYR A 49 23.66 18.90 -8.93
N ALA A 50 24.35 18.02 -8.24
CA ALA A 50 24.55 18.11 -6.79
C ALA A 50 25.59 19.15 -6.34
N GLN A 51 26.28 19.83 -7.24
CA GLN A 51 27.42 20.70 -6.92
C GLN A 51 27.23 22.20 -7.12
N SER A 52 26.09 22.67 -7.59
CA SER A 52 25.85 24.11 -7.75
C SER A 52 24.61 24.54 -6.96
N ASP A 53 24.81 25.41 -6.02
CA ASP A 53 23.82 26.28 -5.35
C ASP A 53 22.73 25.56 -4.51
N GLY A 54 23.02 24.41 -3.90
CA GLY A 54 22.05 23.71 -3.05
C GLY A 54 20.92 23.01 -3.82
N LEU A 55 20.96 23.04 -5.16
CA LEU A 55 19.96 22.36 -6.00
C LEU A 55 20.16 20.86 -5.95
N ILE A 56 19.14 20.12 -5.49
CA ILE A 56 19.18 18.67 -5.36
C ILE A 56 18.49 17.97 -6.53
N PHE A 57 17.38 18.53 -6.99
CA PHE A 57 16.60 17.98 -8.08
C PHE A 57 15.88 19.09 -8.84
N LYS A 58 15.80 18.96 -10.16
CA LYS A 58 15.03 19.87 -11.01
C LYS A 58 14.45 19.11 -12.20
N ASN A 59 13.21 19.37 -12.53
CA ASN A 59 12.61 19.04 -13.82
C ASN A 59 11.88 20.26 -14.39
N ASP A 60 11.12 20.11 -15.46
CA ASP A 60 10.41 21.20 -16.12
C ASP A 60 9.32 21.86 -15.27
N LYS A 61 8.96 21.23 -14.15
CA LYS A 61 7.80 21.60 -13.34
C LYS A 61 8.15 22.00 -11.91
N TYR A 62 9.20 21.43 -11.32
CA TYR A 62 9.62 21.78 -9.97
C TYR A 62 11.13 21.62 -9.77
N ALA A 63 11.64 22.34 -8.78
CA ALA A 63 13.01 22.26 -8.31
C ALA A 63 13.03 22.08 -6.79
N TRP A 64 13.96 21.27 -6.30
CA TRP A 64 14.20 21.00 -4.88
C TRP A 64 15.55 21.59 -4.50
N TYR A 65 15.56 22.37 -3.45
CA TYR A 65 16.78 23.01 -2.94
C TYR A 65 17.01 22.64 -1.49
N THR A 66 18.27 22.48 -1.11
CA THR A 66 18.70 22.39 0.28
C THR A 66 19.65 23.53 0.55
N ASP A 67 19.24 24.46 1.41
CA ASP A 67 20.04 25.62 1.76
C ASP A 67 21.11 25.25 2.79
N ARG A 68 20.73 24.35 3.72
CA ARG A 68 21.63 24.00 4.84
C ARG A 68 21.25 22.62 5.41
N ILE A 69 22.25 21.80 5.66
CA ILE A 69 22.16 20.60 6.48
C ILE A 69 23.32 20.61 7.46
N GLU A 70 23.04 20.75 8.74
CA GLU A 70 23.98 20.64 9.82
C GLU A 70 23.41 19.75 10.92
N GLN A 71 24.13 18.69 11.32
CA GLN A 71 23.82 17.84 12.47
C GLN A 71 22.37 17.34 12.54
N GLY A 72 21.78 16.95 11.43
CA GLY A 72 20.39 16.50 11.35
C GLY A 72 19.36 17.63 11.22
N GLU A 73 19.79 18.90 11.19
CA GLU A 73 18.92 20.03 10.85
C GLU A 73 18.81 20.16 9.34
N PHE A 74 17.63 20.51 8.89
CA PHE A 74 17.33 20.64 7.47
C PHE A 74 16.50 21.90 7.23
N THR A 75 16.97 22.74 6.31
CA THR A 75 16.16 23.79 5.70
C THR A 75 16.11 23.51 4.22
N GLY A 76 14.91 23.21 3.71
CA GLY A 76 14.69 22.88 2.31
C GLY A 76 13.59 23.70 1.70
N LYS A 77 13.70 23.94 0.40
CA LYS A 77 12.69 24.61 -0.39
C LYS A 77 12.33 23.74 -1.58
N ALA A 78 11.05 23.43 -1.73
CA ALA A 78 10.52 22.74 -2.90
C ALA A 78 9.57 23.70 -3.63
N LEU A 79 9.80 23.91 -4.91
CA LEU A 79 9.06 24.86 -5.71
C LEU A 79 8.60 24.22 -7.03
N SER A 80 7.31 24.31 -7.33
CA SER A 80 6.88 24.34 -8.72
C SER A 80 7.02 25.76 -9.26
N PRO A 81 7.12 25.97 -10.60
CA PRO A 81 7.14 27.31 -11.17
C PRO A 81 5.92 28.17 -10.81
N GLU A 82 4.84 27.54 -10.41
CA GLU A 82 3.59 28.17 -10.00
C GLU A 82 3.58 28.51 -8.50
N GLU A 83 4.16 27.65 -7.68
CA GLU A 83 4.36 27.86 -6.25
C GLU A 83 5.47 28.91 -5.98
N GLU A 84 6.47 28.99 -6.85
CA GLU A 84 7.51 30.00 -6.80
C GLU A 84 6.94 31.43 -6.91
N ARG A 85 5.82 31.58 -7.59
CA ARG A 85 5.12 32.87 -7.74
C ARG A 85 4.18 33.20 -6.59
N THR A 86 3.72 32.19 -5.84
CA THR A 86 2.60 32.33 -4.90
C THR A 86 2.95 32.02 -3.45
N ARG A 87 4.04 31.31 -3.17
CA ARG A 87 4.44 30.91 -1.82
C ARG A 87 5.95 30.95 -1.61
N ASP A 88 6.36 31.73 -0.62
CA ASP A 88 7.64 31.57 0.03
C ASP A 88 7.53 30.41 1.03
N PHE A 89 7.90 29.20 0.58
CA PHE A 89 7.85 28.03 1.45
C PHE A 89 9.25 27.78 2.04
N LYS A 90 9.39 28.00 3.35
CA LYS A 90 10.57 27.60 4.12
C LYS A 90 10.14 26.57 5.15
N GLY A 91 10.58 25.34 4.97
CA GLY A 91 10.46 24.29 5.99
C GLY A 91 11.77 24.14 6.73
N GLU A 92 11.71 24.16 8.06
CA GLU A 92 12.83 23.79 8.93
C GLU A 92 12.42 22.61 9.78
N TRP A 93 13.27 21.56 9.77
CA TRP A 93 13.07 20.40 10.62
C TRP A 93 14.33 20.18 11.48
N LYS A 94 14.12 19.84 12.74
CA LYS A 94 15.13 19.41 13.71
C LYS A 94 14.69 18.13 14.38
N PRO A 95 15.57 17.12 14.50
CA PRO A 95 15.23 15.89 15.20
C PRO A 95 14.85 16.18 16.66
N LYS A 96 13.74 15.61 17.10
CA LYS A 96 13.21 15.72 18.47
C LYS A 96 13.61 14.52 19.34
N TYR A 97 13.91 13.39 18.68
CA TYR A 97 14.14 12.11 19.34
C TYR A 97 15.51 11.55 18.99
N ASP A 98 16.04 10.67 19.85
CA ASP A 98 17.22 9.86 19.53
C ASP A 98 16.86 8.77 18.52
N LEU A 99 17.44 8.87 17.33
CA LEU A 99 17.18 7.97 16.20
C LEU A 99 18.28 6.90 16.03
N ALA A 100 19.29 6.88 16.91
CA ALA A 100 20.46 5.99 16.77
C ALA A 100 20.10 4.49 16.82
N PHE A 101 18.98 4.14 17.43
CA PHE A 101 18.49 2.76 17.51
C PHE A 101 17.92 2.22 16.18
N TYR A 102 17.59 3.10 15.25
CA TYR A 102 17.00 2.72 13.97
C TYR A 102 18.07 2.50 12.91
N PRO A 103 17.79 1.72 11.87
CA PRO A 103 18.69 1.60 10.73
C PRO A 103 19.04 2.99 10.18
N GLN A 104 20.31 3.23 9.91
CA GLN A 104 20.78 4.51 9.38
C GLN A 104 20.93 4.44 7.88
N LEU A 105 20.36 5.40 7.15
CA LEU A 105 20.54 5.54 5.71
C LEU A 105 21.87 6.22 5.42
N GLN A 106 22.73 5.54 4.64
CA GLN A 106 23.95 6.14 4.10
C GLN A 106 23.72 6.46 2.62
N THR A 107 23.65 7.72 2.30
CA THR A 107 23.45 8.24 0.93
C THR A 107 24.26 9.52 0.75
N PRO A 108 24.81 9.79 -0.44
CA PRO A 108 25.44 11.07 -0.75
C PRO A 108 24.42 12.21 -0.93
N PHE A 109 23.13 11.90 -0.96
CA PHE A 109 22.05 12.87 -1.18
C PHE A 109 21.50 13.35 0.16
N LEU A 110 21.80 14.59 0.48
CA LEU A 110 21.42 15.20 1.75
C LEU A 110 19.89 15.25 1.93
N LEU A 111 19.13 15.48 0.88
CA LEU A 111 17.67 15.45 0.93
C LEU A 111 17.14 14.08 1.36
N GLU A 112 17.63 13.01 0.75
CA GLU A 112 17.20 11.64 1.10
C GLU A 112 17.53 11.31 2.55
N HIS A 113 18.75 11.61 2.98
CA HIS A 113 19.18 11.42 4.36
C HIS A 113 18.26 12.18 5.34
N THR A 114 17.95 13.42 5.03
CA THR A 114 17.10 14.26 5.88
C THR A 114 15.66 13.76 5.93
N LEU A 115 15.04 13.45 4.76
CA LEU A 115 13.68 12.94 4.71
C LEU A 115 13.56 11.58 5.40
N TYR A 116 14.59 10.73 5.31
CA TYR A 116 14.63 9.47 6.03
C TYR A 116 14.61 9.68 7.55
N ASN A 117 15.49 10.53 8.06
CA ASN A 117 15.54 10.83 9.49
C ASN A 117 14.27 11.57 9.98
N MET A 118 13.72 12.47 9.18
CA MET A 118 12.44 13.12 9.47
C MET A 118 11.28 12.09 9.56
N SER A 119 11.29 11.10 8.69
CA SER A 119 10.29 10.01 8.74
C SER A 119 10.44 9.15 9.99
N LEU A 120 11.66 8.85 10.43
CA LEU A 120 11.91 8.15 11.70
C LEU A 120 11.47 8.97 12.90
N ASP A 121 11.78 10.27 12.90
CA ASP A 121 11.40 11.19 13.98
C ASP A 121 9.87 11.29 14.10
N GLU A 122 9.16 11.43 12.98
CA GLU A 122 7.69 11.44 12.98
C GLU A 122 7.10 10.09 13.37
N MET A 123 7.70 8.98 12.98
CA MET A 123 7.30 7.65 13.44
C MET A 123 7.34 7.55 14.97
N VAL A 124 8.42 8.02 15.60
CA VAL A 124 8.55 8.03 17.06
C VAL A 124 7.53 9.00 17.70
N ASN A 125 7.37 10.18 17.09
CA ASN A 125 6.40 11.18 17.52
C ASN A 125 4.94 10.68 17.45
N ALA A 126 4.64 9.73 16.57
CA ALA A 126 3.30 9.15 16.41
C ALA A 126 2.96 8.08 17.46
N ILE A 127 3.91 7.65 18.29
CA ILE A 127 3.65 6.66 19.35
C ILE A 127 2.96 7.34 20.53
N GLU A 128 1.76 6.88 20.82
CA GLU A 128 0.93 7.36 21.93
C GLU A 128 1.31 6.72 23.27
N PRO A 129 0.91 7.29 24.42
CA PRO A 129 1.24 6.74 25.74
C PRO A 129 0.76 5.32 25.98
N ASP A 130 -0.26 4.84 25.27
CA ASP A 130 -0.74 3.46 25.33
C ASP A 130 0.05 2.50 24.42
N SER A 131 1.18 2.95 23.90
CA SER A 131 2.04 2.20 22.98
C SER A 131 1.32 1.76 21.69
N THR A 132 0.45 2.61 21.17
CA THR A 132 -0.12 2.50 19.82
C THR A 132 0.33 3.68 18.96
N LEU A 133 0.08 3.61 17.65
CA LEU A 133 0.33 4.70 16.70
C LEU A 133 -0.96 5.46 16.47
N ARG A 134 -0.93 6.78 16.58
CA ARG A 134 -1.98 7.59 15.98
C ARG A 134 -1.85 7.59 14.45
N THR A 135 -2.96 7.70 13.77
CA THR A 135 -3.00 7.75 12.29
C THR A 135 -2.38 9.02 11.74
N GLY A 136 -2.55 10.15 12.44
CA GLY A 136 -1.95 11.43 12.08
C GLY A 136 -2.28 12.50 13.11
N SER A 137 -1.68 13.69 13.00
CA SER A 137 -1.89 14.80 13.95
C SER A 137 -3.37 15.25 14.01
N GLY A 138 -4.06 15.24 12.87
CA GLY A 138 -5.50 15.54 12.79
C GLY A 138 -6.41 14.32 12.97
N PHE A 139 -5.86 13.12 13.13
CA PHE A 139 -6.60 11.85 13.18
C PHE A 139 -6.09 11.00 14.36
N PRO A 140 -6.56 11.31 15.59
CA PRO A 140 -6.11 10.60 16.78
C PRO A 140 -6.57 9.15 16.79
N GLY A 141 -5.82 8.31 17.48
CA GLY A 141 -6.10 6.89 17.65
C GLY A 141 -5.70 6.02 16.46
N VAL A 142 -5.97 4.74 16.62
CA VAL A 142 -5.61 3.71 15.65
C VAL A 142 -6.75 3.51 14.66
N TRP A 143 -6.44 3.61 13.36
CA TRP A 143 -7.37 3.28 12.29
C TRP A 143 -6.86 2.05 11.55
N THR A 144 -7.74 1.07 11.37
CA THR A 144 -7.35 -0.28 10.94
C THR A 144 -6.60 -0.30 9.61
N ARG A 145 -7.10 0.41 8.61
CA ARG A 145 -6.48 0.44 7.28
C ARG A 145 -5.14 1.15 7.31
N ASP A 146 -5.12 2.35 7.86
CA ASP A 146 -3.96 3.24 7.89
C ASP A 146 -2.77 2.57 8.58
N VAL A 147 -3.00 2.04 9.78
CA VAL A 147 -1.94 1.35 10.52
C VAL A 147 -1.52 0.05 9.84
N SER A 148 -2.45 -0.69 9.23
CA SER A 148 -2.12 -1.96 8.57
C SER A 148 -1.25 -1.76 7.34
N TYR A 149 -1.56 -0.77 6.49
CA TYR A 149 -0.70 -0.43 5.34
C TYR A 149 0.68 0.06 5.78
N SER A 150 0.76 0.87 6.85
CA SER A 150 2.03 1.31 7.42
C SER A 150 2.85 0.15 7.99
N ILE A 151 2.21 -0.81 8.66
CA ILE A 151 2.86 -2.02 9.19
C ILE A 151 3.48 -2.84 8.06
N ILE A 152 2.75 -3.04 6.96
CA ILE A 152 3.23 -3.79 5.80
C ILE A 152 4.45 -3.12 5.16
N LEU A 153 4.45 -1.78 5.05
CA LEU A 153 5.55 -1.03 4.44
C LEU A 153 6.81 -1.00 5.31
N SER A 154 6.67 -0.72 6.61
CA SER A 154 7.85 -0.48 7.46
C SER A 154 7.67 -0.80 8.94
N MET A 155 6.48 -0.57 9.53
CA MET A 155 6.32 -0.56 10.99
C MET A 155 6.48 -1.94 11.63
N ALA A 156 6.25 -3.03 10.88
CA ALA A 156 6.55 -4.39 11.36
C ALA A 156 8.04 -4.56 11.72
N TYR A 157 8.94 -3.85 11.00
CA TYR A 157 10.38 -3.87 11.25
C TYR A 157 10.81 -2.86 12.28
N MET A 158 10.30 -1.62 12.15
CA MET A 158 10.74 -0.49 12.97
C MET A 158 10.15 -0.54 14.38
N GLN A 159 8.87 -0.92 14.51
CA GLN A 159 8.11 -0.88 15.76
C GLN A 159 7.21 -2.12 15.93
N PRO A 160 7.76 -3.35 15.98
CA PRO A 160 6.95 -4.58 15.99
C PRO A 160 5.98 -4.66 17.17
N LYS A 161 6.41 -4.26 18.37
CA LYS A 161 5.54 -4.30 19.57
C LYS A 161 4.41 -3.30 19.49
N VAL A 162 4.70 -2.08 19.06
CA VAL A 162 3.69 -1.03 18.86
C VAL A 162 2.70 -1.46 17.76
N SER A 163 3.20 -2.06 16.69
CA SER A 163 2.37 -2.63 15.61
C SER A 163 1.42 -3.72 16.12
N MET A 164 1.89 -4.63 16.97
CA MET A 164 1.03 -5.64 17.62
C MET A 164 -0.08 -5.00 18.44
N ASN A 165 0.25 -3.99 19.26
CA ASN A 165 -0.72 -3.26 20.07
C ASN A 165 -1.79 -2.57 19.19
N CYS A 166 -1.38 -1.92 18.11
CA CYS A 166 -2.28 -1.31 17.15
C CYS A 166 -3.29 -2.31 16.58
N LEU A 167 -2.79 -3.44 16.10
CA LEU A 167 -3.67 -4.46 15.52
C LEU A 167 -4.65 -5.01 16.56
N LEU A 168 -4.20 -5.31 17.76
CA LEU A 168 -5.06 -5.83 18.82
C LEU A 168 -6.12 -4.82 19.28
N ARG A 169 -5.84 -3.51 19.20
CA ARG A 169 -6.82 -2.47 19.47
C ARG A 169 -8.00 -2.50 18.51
N LYS A 170 -7.82 -3.10 17.32
CA LYS A 170 -8.82 -3.21 16.26
C LYS A 170 -9.44 -4.61 16.16
N VAL A 171 -9.62 -5.24 17.30
CA VAL A 171 -10.35 -6.50 17.44
C VAL A 171 -11.47 -6.28 18.45
N ASP A 172 -12.71 -6.62 18.06
CA ASP A 172 -13.86 -6.50 18.96
C ASP A 172 -13.88 -7.60 20.04
N ARG A 173 -14.79 -7.46 20.99
CA ARG A 173 -14.95 -8.43 22.09
C ARG A 173 -15.31 -9.86 21.63
N PHE A 174 -15.72 -10.02 20.38
CA PHE A 174 -16.08 -11.29 19.79
C PHE A 174 -14.94 -11.90 18.95
N GLY A 175 -13.79 -11.25 18.91
CA GLY A 175 -12.63 -11.68 18.12
C GLY A 175 -12.72 -11.37 16.63
N ARG A 176 -13.51 -10.37 16.23
CA ARG A 176 -13.59 -9.89 14.84
C ARG A 176 -12.72 -8.67 14.65
N ILE A 177 -12.03 -8.60 13.52
CA ILE A 177 -11.36 -7.39 13.04
C ILE A 177 -12.42 -6.32 12.75
N ILE A 178 -12.23 -5.11 13.29
CA ILE A 178 -13.15 -3.99 13.09
C ILE A 178 -12.54 -2.90 12.22
N GLN A 179 -13.42 -2.20 11.53
CA GLN A 179 -13.18 -0.92 10.89
C GLN A 179 -14.21 0.06 11.45
N ASP A 180 -13.76 1.20 11.89
CA ASP A 180 -14.53 2.14 12.70
C ASP A 180 -14.68 3.54 12.09
N THR A 181 -14.37 3.66 10.79
CA THR A 181 -14.40 4.95 10.08
C THR A 181 -15.08 4.82 8.74
N GLY A 182 -15.46 5.97 8.19
CA GLY A 182 -15.99 6.09 6.85
C GLY A 182 -17.50 6.08 6.75
N THR A 183 -18.00 6.29 5.58
CA THR A 183 -19.40 6.56 5.29
C THR A 183 -20.27 5.31 5.31
N GLY A 184 -19.70 4.22 4.90
CA GLY A 184 -20.26 2.91 5.11
C GLY A 184 -19.58 2.24 6.30
N GLY A 185 -18.60 2.83 6.78
CA GLY A 185 -17.53 2.75 7.75
C GLY A 185 -17.38 1.54 8.61
N SER A 186 -18.37 0.72 8.71
CA SER A 186 -18.34 -0.50 9.51
C SER A 186 -18.70 -1.71 8.66
N TRP A 187 -18.37 -2.86 9.19
CA TRP A 187 -18.83 -4.12 8.62
C TRP A 187 -20.37 -4.16 8.58
N PRO A 188 -20.99 -4.64 7.49
CA PRO A 188 -20.41 -5.40 6.38
C PRO A 188 -19.94 -4.56 5.18
N CYS A 189 -19.97 -3.26 5.20
CA CYS A 189 -19.55 -2.44 4.06
C CYS A 189 -18.02 -2.37 3.93
N SER A 190 -17.31 -2.13 5.04
CA SER A 190 -15.84 -2.04 5.10
C SER A 190 -15.19 -3.43 5.15
N THR A 191 -15.19 -4.13 4.04
CA THR A 191 -14.59 -5.47 3.95
C THR A 191 -13.09 -5.44 3.70
N ASP A 192 -12.55 -4.33 3.24
CA ASP A 192 -11.10 -4.09 3.09
C ASP A 192 -10.34 -4.03 4.42
N ARG A 193 -11.05 -3.98 5.58
CA ARG A 193 -10.44 -4.13 6.91
C ARG A 193 -9.58 -5.39 7.06
N MET A 194 -9.76 -6.36 6.17
CA MET A 194 -8.97 -7.60 6.15
C MET A 194 -7.50 -7.40 5.81
N ILE A 195 -7.08 -6.19 5.41
CA ILE A 195 -5.65 -5.80 5.33
C ILE A 195 -4.93 -6.00 6.67
N TRP A 196 -5.66 -5.97 7.78
CA TRP A 196 -5.17 -6.34 9.12
C TRP A 196 -4.49 -7.72 9.14
N ALA A 197 -5.04 -8.69 8.42
CA ALA A 197 -4.47 -10.05 8.36
C ALA A 197 -3.09 -10.06 7.70
N VAL A 198 -2.92 -9.27 6.65
CA VAL A 198 -1.64 -9.12 5.95
C VAL A 198 -0.62 -8.43 6.85
N ALA A 199 -1.02 -7.38 7.56
CA ALA A 199 -0.17 -6.70 8.54
C ALA A 199 0.26 -7.64 9.69
N ALA A 200 -0.66 -8.44 10.22
CA ALA A 200 -0.34 -9.43 11.26
C ALA A 200 0.66 -10.48 10.76
N TRP A 201 0.57 -10.86 9.50
CA TRP A 201 1.52 -11.77 8.86
C TRP A 201 2.90 -11.13 8.68
N GLU A 202 2.99 -9.84 8.32
CA GLU A 202 4.27 -9.11 8.25
C GLU A 202 4.97 -9.10 9.61
N ILE A 203 4.25 -8.80 10.69
CA ILE A 203 4.80 -8.87 12.05
C ILE A 203 5.33 -10.26 12.37
N TYR A 204 4.57 -11.31 12.00
CA TYR A 204 5.03 -12.69 12.20
C TYR A 204 6.31 -13.00 11.41
N LYS A 205 6.38 -12.58 10.15
CA LYS A 205 7.58 -12.79 9.30
C LYS A 205 8.82 -12.13 9.87
N VAL A 206 8.68 -10.98 10.50
CA VAL A 206 9.78 -10.24 11.15
C VAL A 206 10.19 -10.87 12.47
N THR A 207 9.21 -11.15 13.33
CA THR A 207 9.48 -11.56 14.71
C THR A 207 9.69 -13.05 14.89
N GLY A 208 9.09 -13.88 14.03
CA GLY A 208 9.04 -15.33 14.18
C GLY A 208 8.22 -15.80 15.39
N SER A 209 7.47 -14.90 16.05
CA SER A 209 6.77 -15.21 17.30
C SER A 209 5.64 -16.20 17.10
N ARG A 210 5.82 -17.40 17.67
CA ARG A 210 4.80 -18.43 17.68
C ARG A 210 3.57 -18.01 18.48
N GLU A 211 3.77 -17.33 19.59
CA GLU A 211 2.69 -16.79 20.42
C GLU A 211 1.83 -15.80 19.62
N TRP A 212 2.46 -14.92 18.84
CA TRP A 212 1.75 -14.00 17.96
C TRP A 212 0.92 -14.75 16.91
N LEU A 213 1.51 -15.74 16.27
CA LEU A 213 0.82 -16.56 15.28
C LEU A 213 -0.44 -17.22 15.85
N GLU A 214 -0.31 -17.86 17.01
CA GLU A 214 -1.41 -18.53 17.71
C GLU A 214 -2.51 -17.57 18.15
N LYS A 215 -2.14 -16.34 18.51
CA LYS A 215 -3.07 -15.30 18.91
C LYS A 215 -3.88 -14.76 17.74
N VAL A 216 -3.25 -14.51 16.58
CA VAL A 216 -3.90 -13.83 15.46
C VAL A 216 -4.64 -14.79 14.52
N TYR A 217 -4.24 -16.05 14.44
CA TYR A 217 -4.89 -17.02 13.57
C TYR A 217 -6.41 -17.16 13.78
N PRO A 218 -6.93 -17.35 15.01
CA PRO A 218 -8.38 -17.44 15.23
C PRO A 218 -9.12 -16.15 14.92
N ILE A 219 -8.50 -14.97 15.12
CA ILE A 219 -9.07 -13.65 14.78
C ILE A 219 -9.27 -13.51 13.28
N ILE A 220 -8.24 -13.85 12.51
CA ILE A 220 -8.28 -13.79 11.03
C ILE A 220 -9.30 -14.79 10.50
N ARG A 221 -9.24 -16.04 11.01
CA ARG A 221 -10.15 -17.10 10.59
C ARG A 221 -11.60 -16.72 10.79
N LYS A 222 -11.95 -16.23 11.99
CA LYS A 222 -13.30 -15.78 12.31
C LYS A 222 -13.76 -14.67 11.38
N SER A 223 -12.93 -13.64 11.17
CA SER A 223 -13.28 -12.51 10.31
C SER A 223 -13.49 -12.91 8.86
N VAL A 224 -12.66 -13.80 8.34
CA VAL A 224 -12.81 -14.37 6.99
C VAL A 224 -14.09 -15.19 6.87
N GLU A 225 -14.41 -16.02 7.86
CA GLU A 225 -15.60 -16.86 7.83
C GLU A 225 -16.89 -16.03 7.95
N ASP A 226 -16.90 -14.98 8.77
CA ASP A 226 -18.00 -14.02 8.85
C ASP A 226 -18.23 -13.31 7.50
N ASP A 227 -17.15 -12.93 6.80
CA ASP A 227 -17.22 -12.32 5.48
C ASP A 227 -17.76 -13.27 4.41
N TYR A 228 -17.38 -14.55 4.45
CA TYR A 228 -17.91 -15.54 3.54
C TYR A 228 -19.42 -15.73 3.66
N LEU A 229 -19.94 -15.62 4.87
CA LEU A 229 -21.39 -15.77 5.11
C LEU A 229 -22.20 -14.54 4.69
N THR A 230 -21.56 -13.38 4.60
CA THR A 230 -22.28 -12.10 4.51
C THR A 230 -22.03 -11.33 3.23
N VAL A 231 -20.77 -11.29 2.77
CA VAL A 231 -20.34 -10.38 1.70
C VAL A 231 -19.73 -11.06 0.49
N TYR A 232 -19.59 -12.36 0.50
CA TYR A 232 -19.12 -13.10 -0.66
C TYR A 232 -20.27 -13.29 -1.67
N ASP A 233 -20.07 -12.83 -2.90
CA ASP A 233 -21.00 -13.02 -4.00
C ASP A 233 -20.68 -14.30 -4.78
N GLU A 234 -21.42 -15.36 -4.53
CA GLU A 234 -21.22 -16.66 -5.19
C GLU A 234 -21.36 -16.61 -6.71
N LYS A 235 -22.12 -15.64 -7.27
CA LYS A 235 -22.35 -15.54 -8.72
C LYS A 235 -21.09 -15.07 -9.44
N THR A 236 -20.36 -14.14 -8.86
CA THR A 236 -19.13 -13.61 -9.45
C THR A 236 -17.87 -14.22 -8.85
N GLY A 237 -17.94 -14.76 -7.63
CA GLY A 237 -16.78 -15.20 -6.87
C GLY A 237 -15.98 -14.04 -6.25
N LEU A 238 -16.55 -12.84 -6.23
CA LEU A 238 -15.95 -11.63 -5.68
C LEU A 238 -16.54 -11.28 -4.31
N VAL A 239 -15.80 -10.52 -3.53
CA VAL A 239 -16.26 -9.96 -2.26
C VAL A 239 -16.88 -8.59 -2.51
N MET A 240 -18.06 -8.36 -1.93
CA MET A 240 -18.75 -7.07 -1.91
C MET A 240 -18.15 -6.16 -0.85
N GLY A 241 -18.28 -4.85 -1.05
CA GLY A 241 -17.85 -3.81 -0.12
C GLY A 241 -17.31 -2.58 -0.82
N GLU A 242 -16.95 -1.59 -0.02
CA GLU A 242 -16.37 -0.35 -0.51
C GLU A 242 -14.97 -0.56 -1.14
N SER A 243 -14.55 0.43 -1.92
CA SER A 243 -13.21 0.47 -2.50
C SER A 243 -12.18 0.56 -1.38
N SER A 244 -11.03 -0.09 -1.55
CA SER A 244 -9.98 -0.15 -0.54
C SER A 244 -9.61 1.25 -0.04
N PHE A 245 -9.61 1.47 1.26
CA PHE A 245 -9.41 2.73 1.99
C PHE A 245 -10.26 3.93 1.54
N ILE A 246 -11.01 3.83 0.45
CA ILE A 246 -11.83 4.91 -0.12
C ILE A 246 -13.24 4.81 0.47
N ASP A 247 -13.39 5.21 1.70
CA ASP A 247 -14.58 5.01 2.52
C ASP A 247 -15.46 6.27 2.69
N TRP A 248 -14.91 7.44 2.41
CA TRP A 248 -15.65 8.68 2.60
C TRP A 248 -16.59 8.95 1.43
N ARG A 249 -17.84 8.48 1.55
CA ARG A 249 -18.84 8.45 0.50
C ARG A 249 -18.98 9.76 -0.30
N ASN A 250 -19.03 10.91 0.37
CA ASN A 250 -19.28 12.19 -0.26
C ASN A 250 -18.12 12.67 -1.16
N GLN A 251 -16.95 12.03 -1.06
CA GLN A 251 -15.71 12.41 -1.74
C GLN A 251 -15.08 11.25 -2.51
N SER A 252 -15.74 10.09 -2.52
CA SER A 252 -15.19 8.86 -3.11
C SER A 252 -16.10 8.20 -4.13
N TYR A 253 -17.38 8.56 -4.14
CA TYR A 253 -18.37 7.93 -4.99
C TYR A 253 -19.28 8.94 -5.69
N PRO A 254 -19.82 8.61 -6.88
CA PRO A 254 -20.84 9.42 -7.53
C PRO A 254 -22.04 9.66 -6.62
N ARG A 255 -22.65 10.85 -6.69
CA ARG A 255 -23.79 11.22 -5.81
C ARG A 255 -25.00 10.29 -5.89
N TRP A 256 -25.20 9.61 -7.03
CA TRP A 256 -26.29 8.66 -7.23
C TRP A 256 -26.07 7.32 -6.49
N MET A 257 -24.83 6.96 -6.14
CA MET A 257 -24.54 5.76 -5.37
C MET A 257 -24.96 5.95 -3.91
N GLN A 258 -25.93 5.18 -3.49
CA GLN A 258 -26.35 5.10 -2.10
C GLN A 258 -25.48 4.10 -1.32
N PRO A 259 -25.52 4.03 0.01
CA PRO A 259 -24.74 3.06 0.79
C PRO A 259 -24.93 1.61 0.33
N VAL A 260 -26.13 1.24 -0.10
CA VAL A 260 -26.41 -0.10 -0.63
C VAL A 260 -25.74 -0.36 -1.97
N ASP A 261 -25.57 0.67 -2.81
CA ASP A 261 -24.89 0.55 -4.09
C ASP A 261 -23.39 0.34 -3.88
N ILE A 262 -22.81 1.06 -2.89
CA ILE A 262 -21.41 0.92 -2.48
C ILE A 262 -21.18 -0.48 -1.90
N PHE A 263 -22.02 -0.89 -0.96
CA PHE A 263 -21.94 -2.21 -0.32
C PHE A 263 -21.98 -3.37 -1.33
N GLN A 264 -22.84 -3.30 -2.34
CA GLN A 264 -22.97 -4.35 -3.35
C GLN A 264 -21.97 -4.24 -4.50
N SER A 265 -21.12 -3.24 -4.51
CA SER A 265 -20.01 -3.14 -5.46
C SER A 265 -18.89 -4.13 -5.08
N LYS A 266 -18.16 -4.58 -6.07
CA LYS A 266 -17.01 -5.49 -5.92
C LYS A 266 -15.77 -4.74 -6.37
N CYS A 267 -15.04 -4.20 -5.40
CA CYS A 267 -13.93 -3.29 -5.65
C CYS A 267 -12.61 -4.04 -5.82
N LEU A 268 -11.73 -3.53 -6.68
CA LEU A 268 -10.43 -4.13 -7.00
C LEU A 268 -9.56 -4.27 -5.75
N GLY A 269 -9.28 -3.16 -5.07
CA GLY A 269 -8.37 -3.15 -3.92
C GLY A 269 -8.89 -4.02 -2.78
N THR A 270 -10.19 -3.98 -2.50
CA THR A 270 -10.84 -4.84 -1.48
C THR A 270 -10.69 -6.32 -1.83
N ASN A 271 -10.94 -6.70 -3.08
CA ASN A 271 -10.77 -8.08 -3.51
C ASN A 271 -9.31 -8.52 -3.50
N ALA A 272 -8.37 -7.64 -3.84
CA ALA A 272 -6.94 -7.92 -3.71
C ALA A 272 -6.54 -8.19 -2.25
N VAL A 273 -7.05 -7.39 -1.31
CA VAL A 273 -6.86 -7.62 0.14
C VAL A 273 -7.40 -8.98 0.56
N HIS A 274 -8.59 -9.38 0.11
CA HIS A 274 -9.16 -10.69 0.43
C HIS A 274 -8.36 -11.86 -0.16
N VAL A 275 -7.84 -11.72 -1.38
CA VAL A 275 -6.94 -12.73 -1.97
C VAL A 275 -5.74 -12.96 -1.07
N GLU A 276 -5.08 -11.88 -0.62
CA GLU A 276 -3.89 -12.01 0.22
C GLU A 276 -4.22 -12.46 1.64
N ALA A 277 -5.30 -11.95 2.25
CA ALA A 277 -5.75 -12.40 3.57
C ALA A 277 -6.07 -13.91 3.60
N LEU A 278 -6.69 -14.45 2.55
CA LEU A 278 -6.93 -15.88 2.40
C LEU A 278 -5.64 -16.69 2.22
N ARG A 279 -4.66 -16.14 1.48
CA ARG A 279 -3.34 -16.76 1.32
C ARG A 279 -2.59 -16.81 2.66
N VAL A 280 -2.61 -15.69 3.41
CA VAL A 280 -2.06 -15.62 4.77
C VAL A 280 -2.72 -16.64 5.68
N LEU A 281 -4.05 -16.70 5.69
CA LEU A 281 -4.80 -17.65 6.50
C LEU A 281 -4.49 -19.10 6.13
N SER A 282 -4.31 -19.40 4.85
CA SER A 282 -3.84 -20.70 4.36
C SER A 282 -2.47 -21.06 4.93
N CYS A 283 -1.51 -20.14 4.84
CA CYS A 283 -0.16 -20.34 5.38
C CYS A 283 -0.18 -20.56 6.91
N MET A 284 -0.95 -19.77 7.63
CA MET A 284 -1.10 -19.92 9.08
C MET A 284 -1.72 -21.27 9.45
N ALA A 285 -2.76 -21.70 8.72
CA ALA A 285 -3.41 -23.01 8.92
C ALA A 285 -2.40 -24.17 8.76
N GLY A 286 -1.59 -24.14 7.70
CA GLY A 286 -0.53 -25.13 7.51
C GLY A 286 0.50 -25.14 8.64
N MET A 287 0.89 -23.97 9.16
CA MET A 287 1.79 -23.85 10.30
C MET A 287 1.17 -24.32 11.62
N MET A 288 -0.16 -24.26 11.72
CA MET A 288 -0.92 -24.79 12.86
C MET A 288 -1.24 -26.30 12.73
N GLY A 289 -0.86 -26.93 11.60
CA GLY A 289 -1.11 -28.33 11.31
C GLY A 289 -2.52 -28.63 10.77
N ASP A 290 -3.33 -27.61 10.49
CA ASP A 290 -4.66 -27.76 9.91
C ASP A 290 -4.58 -27.79 8.37
N THR A 291 -4.22 -28.94 7.83
CA THR A 291 -4.06 -29.16 6.38
C THR A 291 -5.37 -29.03 5.59
N VAL A 292 -6.51 -29.24 6.25
CA VAL A 292 -7.85 -29.10 5.63
C VAL A 292 -8.14 -27.62 5.43
N ALA A 293 -7.96 -26.80 6.46
CA ALA A 293 -8.12 -25.35 6.37
C ALA A 293 -7.09 -24.72 5.40
N GLU A 294 -5.83 -25.19 5.42
CA GLU A 294 -4.79 -24.76 4.48
C GLU A 294 -5.29 -24.88 3.02
N LYS A 295 -5.73 -26.06 2.61
CA LYS A 295 -6.23 -26.30 1.25
C LYS A 295 -7.51 -25.50 0.95
N LYS A 296 -8.44 -25.41 1.91
CA LYS A 296 -9.68 -24.62 1.78
C LYS A 296 -9.36 -23.18 1.43
N TYR A 297 -8.51 -22.52 2.20
CA TYR A 297 -8.23 -21.10 2.03
C TYR A 297 -7.32 -20.81 0.82
N ALA A 298 -6.37 -21.70 0.49
CA ALA A 298 -5.60 -21.63 -0.75
C ALA A 298 -6.51 -21.66 -1.99
N THR A 299 -7.46 -22.59 -2.01
CA THR A 299 -8.44 -22.72 -3.11
C THR A 299 -9.30 -21.46 -3.22
N LYS A 300 -9.78 -20.94 -2.09
CA LYS A 300 -10.61 -19.73 -2.06
C LYS A 300 -9.84 -18.50 -2.53
N SER A 301 -8.58 -18.32 -2.09
CA SER A 301 -7.71 -17.25 -2.56
C SER A 301 -7.57 -17.26 -4.08
N LYS A 302 -7.31 -18.44 -4.65
CA LYS A 302 -7.23 -18.59 -6.10
C LYS A 302 -8.54 -18.26 -6.82
N GLN A 303 -9.67 -18.70 -6.29
CA GLN A 303 -10.99 -18.43 -6.86
C GLN A 303 -11.27 -16.92 -6.94
N VAL A 304 -10.98 -16.17 -5.87
CA VAL A 304 -11.14 -14.70 -5.87
C VAL A 304 -10.17 -14.04 -6.86
N ALA A 305 -8.92 -14.49 -6.92
CA ALA A 305 -7.94 -13.95 -7.88
C ALA A 305 -8.36 -14.20 -9.34
N ASP A 306 -8.85 -15.39 -9.65
CA ASP A 306 -9.38 -15.73 -10.97
C ASP A 306 -10.62 -14.86 -11.31
N ALA A 307 -11.49 -14.60 -10.32
CA ALA A 307 -12.65 -13.74 -10.48
C ALA A 307 -12.27 -12.27 -10.73
N VAL A 308 -11.26 -11.74 -10.02
CA VAL A 308 -10.69 -10.40 -10.29
C VAL A 308 -10.27 -10.29 -11.75
N ASN A 309 -9.48 -11.25 -12.23
CA ASN A 309 -9.01 -11.27 -13.61
C ASN A 309 -10.13 -11.38 -14.65
N ARG A 310 -11.21 -12.10 -14.31
CA ARG A 310 -12.35 -12.32 -15.20
C ARG A 310 -13.28 -11.13 -15.27
N TYR A 311 -13.58 -10.50 -14.14
CA TYR A 311 -14.67 -9.53 -14.05
C TYR A 311 -14.21 -8.08 -13.98
N LEU A 312 -12.96 -7.78 -13.54
CA LEU A 312 -12.50 -6.43 -13.39
C LEU A 312 -11.49 -5.98 -14.45
N TRP A 313 -10.91 -6.91 -15.23
CA TRP A 313 -9.95 -6.55 -16.26
C TRP A 313 -10.63 -5.83 -17.44
N MET A 314 -10.07 -4.70 -17.85
CA MET A 314 -10.49 -3.93 -19.04
C MET A 314 -9.43 -4.06 -20.15
N PRO A 315 -9.61 -5.00 -21.10
CA PRO A 315 -8.58 -5.27 -22.12
C PRO A 315 -8.25 -4.06 -23.00
N GLU A 316 -9.26 -3.24 -23.28
CA GLU A 316 -9.14 -2.04 -24.11
C GLU A 316 -8.37 -0.90 -23.43
N LYS A 317 -8.22 -0.98 -22.10
CA LYS A 317 -7.50 0.01 -21.29
C LYS A 317 -6.16 -0.50 -20.78
N GLY A 318 -5.98 -1.82 -20.67
CA GLY A 318 -4.79 -2.46 -20.14
C GLY A 318 -4.58 -2.27 -18.63
N TYR A 319 -5.67 -2.09 -17.88
CA TYR A 319 -5.71 -2.05 -16.41
C TYR A 319 -7.05 -2.53 -15.88
N TYR A 320 -7.19 -2.68 -14.56
CA TYR A 320 -8.43 -3.12 -13.94
C TYR A 320 -9.40 -1.95 -13.69
N ALA A 321 -10.69 -2.25 -13.71
CA ALA A 321 -11.73 -1.34 -13.23
C ALA A 321 -11.66 -1.19 -11.70
N GLN A 322 -11.88 0.02 -11.20
CA GLN A 322 -11.98 0.30 -9.77
C GLN A 322 -12.97 -0.62 -9.07
N PHE A 323 -14.15 -0.83 -9.67
CA PHE A 323 -15.17 -1.74 -9.16
C PHE A 323 -16.08 -2.28 -10.26
N LEU A 324 -16.73 -3.40 -9.97
CA LEU A 324 -17.90 -3.89 -10.64
C LEU A 324 -19.12 -3.47 -9.82
N TYR A 325 -19.93 -2.54 -10.36
CA TYR A 325 -21.23 -2.21 -9.77
C TYR A 325 -22.17 -3.42 -9.87
N GLY A 326 -22.89 -3.75 -8.82
CA GLY A 326 -23.54 -5.05 -8.77
C GLY A 326 -24.96 -5.09 -8.19
N ARG A 327 -25.58 -3.95 -7.88
CA ARG A 327 -26.92 -3.95 -7.28
C ARG A 327 -28.01 -4.44 -8.25
N ASN A 328 -28.10 -3.83 -9.41
CA ASN A 328 -29.12 -4.15 -10.41
C ASN A 328 -28.49 -4.83 -11.63
N TYR A 329 -27.33 -4.39 -12.04
CA TYR A 329 -26.59 -4.84 -13.20
C TYR A 329 -25.11 -4.90 -12.88
N ASN A 330 -24.39 -5.81 -13.52
CA ASN A 330 -22.93 -5.83 -13.46
C ASN A 330 -22.37 -4.84 -14.48
N ILE A 331 -21.93 -3.67 -14.02
CA ILE A 331 -21.35 -2.62 -14.86
C ILE A 331 -19.99 -2.27 -14.30
N LEU A 332 -18.95 -2.32 -15.14
CA LEU A 332 -17.61 -1.91 -14.77
C LEU A 332 -17.51 -0.39 -14.62
N SER A 333 -16.88 0.06 -13.54
CA SER A 333 -16.38 1.43 -13.46
C SER A 333 -15.34 1.65 -14.55
N SER A 334 -15.39 2.81 -15.21
CA SER A 334 -14.37 3.18 -16.20
C SER A 334 -13.06 3.68 -15.57
N ARG A 335 -12.99 3.74 -14.24
CA ARG A 335 -11.87 4.27 -13.47
C ARG A 335 -10.86 3.19 -13.14
N SER A 336 -9.58 3.57 -13.16
CA SER A 336 -8.51 2.85 -12.47
C SER A 336 -8.45 3.28 -11.00
N GLU A 337 -8.05 2.39 -10.10
CA GLU A 337 -7.79 2.67 -8.68
C GLU A 337 -6.38 2.20 -8.36
N SER A 338 -5.49 3.15 -8.06
CA SER A 338 -4.05 2.91 -8.06
C SER A 338 -3.55 1.98 -6.95
N LEU A 339 -4.19 2.00 -5.77
CA LEU A 339 -3.83 1.05 -4.71
C LEU A 339 -4.20 -0.37 -5.11
N GLY A 340 -5.41 -0.58 -5.64
CA GLY A 340 -5.84 -1.90 -6.09
C GLY A 340 -5.00 -2.46 -7.23
N GLU A 341 -4.61 -1.62 -8.20
CA GLU A 341 -3.66 -1.99 -9.26
C GLU A 341 -2.31 -2.42 -8.67
N SER A 342 -1.80 -1.64 -7.72
CA SER A 342 -0.54 -1.94 -7.04
C SER A 342 -0.61 -3.26 -6.29
N LEU A 343 -1.67 -3.50 -5.52
CA LEU A 343 -1.88 -4.73 -4.77
C LEU A 343 -2.05 -5.95 -5.70
N ALA A 344 -2.75 -5.77 -6.83
CA ALA A 344 -2.90 -6.83 -7.82
C ALA A 344 -1.57 -7.28 -8.42
N ILE A 345 -0.64 -6.34 -8.63
CA ILE A 345 0.73 -6.62 -9.09
C ILE A 345 1.55 -7.27 -7.97
N LEU A 346 1.60 -6.64 -6.80
CA LEU A 346 2.46 -7.04 -5.69
C LEU A 346 2.13 -8.43 -5.16
N TRP A 347 0.86 -8.79 -5.12
CA TRP A 347 0.39 -10.08 -4.63
C TRP A 347 0.16 -11.11 -5.73
N GLY A 348 0.59 -10.80 -6.97
CA GLY A 348 0.57 -11.75 -8.07
C GLY A 348 -0.83 -12.15 -8.54
N ILE A 349 -1.83 -11.29 -8.33
CA ILE A 349 -3.17 -11.43 -8.87
C ILE A 349 -3.13 -11.14 -10.36
N ALA A 350 -2.45 -10.04 -10.74
CA ALA A 350 -2.17 -9.73 -12.13
C ALA A 350 -1.13 -10.72 -12.69
N PRO A 351 -1.43 -11.45 -13.77
CA PRO A 351 -0.47 -12.29 -14.47
C PRO A 351 0.77 -11.47 -14.91
N ALA A 352 1.91 -12.12 -15.03
CA ALA A 352 3.18 -11.45 -15.34
C ALA A 352 3.09 -10.53 -16.59
N GLY A 353 2.42 -10.98 -17.64
CA GLY A 353 2.25 -10.18 -18.87
C GLY A 353 1.42 -8.89 -18.67
N LYS A 354 0.51 -8.87 -17.70
CA LYS A 354 -0.32 -7.69 -17.42
C LYS A 354 0.37 -6.65 -16.54
N ARG A 355 1.39 -6.99 -15.77
CA ARG A 355 2.04 -6.08 -14.81
C ARG A 355 2.63 -4.86 -15.50
N ALA A 356 3.41 -5.08 -16.54
CA ALA A 356 4.00 -3.99 -17.33
C ALA A 356 2.95 -3.18 -18.08
N GLU A 357 1.86 -3.82 -18.51
CA GLU A 357 0.73 -3.17 -19.17
C GLU A 357 -0.01 -2.23 -18.21
N ILE A 358 -0.30 -2.69 -17.00
CA ILE A 358 -0.92 -1.87 -15.94
C ILE A 358 -0.07 -0.62 -15.66
N ILE A 359 1.22 -0.80 -15.38
CA ILE A 359 2.09 0.35 -15.03
C ILE A 359 2.21 1.35 -16.17
N ARG A 360 2.17 0.88 -17.42
CA ARG A 360 2.24 1.77 -18.60
C ARG A 360 0.95 2.53 -18.85
N ASN A 361 -0.19 1.90 -18.63
CA ASN A 361 -1.49 2.40 -19.08
C ASN A 361 -2.32 3.01 -17.94
N ALA A 362 -2.08 2.64 -16.69
CA ALA A 362 -2.79 3.25 -15.57
C ALA A 362 -2.46 4.76 -15.48
N PRO A 363 -3.48 5.59 -15.27
CA PRO A 363 -3.30 7.03 -15.29
C PRO A 363 -2.37 7.53 -14.18
N VAL A 364 -1.47 8.44 -14.53
CA VAL A 364 -0.65 9.22 -13.61
C VAL A 364 -0.86 10.70 -13.89
N CYS A 365 -0.70 11.54 -12.88
CA CYS A 365 -0.75 12.98 -13.04
C CYS A 365 0.62 13.60 -12.72
N GLU A 366 0.75 14.89 -12.95
CA GLU A 366 1.99 15.64 -12.76
C GLU A 366 2.61 15.43 -11.37
N PHE A 367 1.78 15.37 -10.34
CA PHE A 367 2.22 15.35 -8.95
C PHE A 367 2.29 13.94 -8.34
N GLY A 368 1.98 12.92 -9.10
CA GLY A 368 2.05 11.54 -8.64
C GLY A 368 0.97 10.66 -9.24
N THR A 369 0.68 9.56 -8.54
CA THR A 369 -0.34 8.60 -8.95
C THR A 369 -1.65 8.95 -8.26
N PRO A 370 -2.72 9.31 -9.01
CA PRO A 370 -4.00 9.64 -8.41
C PRO A 370 -4.61 8.40 -7.76
N ILE A 371 -5.34 8.58 -6.66
CA ILE A 371 -6.03 7.49 -5.96
C ILE A 371 -6.92 6.72 -6.94
N PHE A 372 -7.70 7.43 -7.74
CA PHE A 372 -8.44 6.89 -8.87
C PHE A 372 -8.56 7.92 -10.00
N TYR A 373 -8.71 7.45 -11.23
CA TYR A 373 -8.84 8.31 -12.42
C TYR A 373 -9.67 7.61 -13.50
N PRO A 374 -10.48 8.33 -14.28
CA PRO A 374 -10.74 9.77 -14.22
C PRO A 374 -11.50 10.18 -12.95
N GLU A 375 -11.35 11.45 -12.58
CA GLU A 375 -12.06 12.04 -11.45
C GLU A 375 -13.59 11.92 -11.58
N ILE A 376 -14.29 11.99 -10.46
CA ILE A 376 -15.76 11.95 -10.44
C ILE A 376 -16.28 13.38 -10.58
N PRO A 377 -17.07 13.70 -11.62
CA PRO A 377 -17.59 15.03 -11.82
C PRO A 377 -18.45 15.52 -10.63
N ASN A 378 -18.27 16.79 -10.26
CA ASN A 378 -19.02 17.44 -9.18
C ASN A 378 -18.89 16.82 -7.79
N ILE A 379 -17.85 16.03 -7.56
CA ILE A 379 -17.45 15.55 -6.24
C ILE A 379 -16.24 16.35 -5.79
N PRO A 380 -16.25 16.89 -4.54
CA PRO A 380 -15.13 17.68 -4.03
C PRO A 380 -13.85 16.85 -3.92
N PRO A 381 -12.66 17.50 -3.98
CA PRO A 381 -11.40 16.82 -3.78
C PRO A 381 -11.27 16.33 -2.34
N TYR A 382 -10.59 15.23 -2.17
CA TYR A 382 -10.08 14.58 -0.95
C TYR A 382 -9.55 13.20 -1.33
N HIS A 383 -10.45 12.22 -1.60
CA HIS A 383 -10.11 11.02 -2.36
C HIS A 383 -10.20 11.30 -3.87
N ASN A 384 -11.25 12.01 -4.27
CA ASN A 384 -11.39 12.46 -5.65
C ASN A 384 -10.29 13.50 -5.96
N ASN A 385 -9.64 13.37 -7.10
CA ASN A 385 -8.56 14.26 -7.53
C ASN A 385 -7.44 14.44 -6.48
N ALA A 386 -6.96 13.34 -5.92
CA ALA A 386 -5.95 13.32 -4.87
C ALA A 386 -4.79 12.39 -5.17
N VAL A 387 -3.61 12.76 -4.69
CA VAL A 387 -2.40 11.93 -4.63
C VAL A 387 -2.05 11.73 -3.16
N TRP A 388 -1.95 10.48 -2.75
CA TRP A 388 -1.61 10.13 -1.38
C TRP A 388 -0.26 9.44 -1.31
N PRO A 389 0.66 9.88 -0.43
CA PRO A 389 2.03 9.35 -0.37
C PRO A 389 2.11 7.85 -0.15
N PHE A 390 1.24 7.28 0.71
CA PHE A 390 1.27 5.84 0.94
C PHE A 390 0.83 5.05 -0.30
N VAL A 391 -0.16 5.53 -1.06
CA VAL A 391 -0.57 4.93 -2.34
C VAL A 391 0.57 4.99 -3.35
N SER A 392 1.24 6.15 -3.43
CA SER A 392 2.43 6.33 -4.27
C SER A 392 3.56 5.36 -3.88
N SER A 393 3.70 5.04 -2.59
CA SER A 393 4.68 4.05 -2.12
C SER A 393 4.36 2.63 -2.59
N TYR A 394 3.10 2.20 -2.52
CA TYR A 394 2.68 0.91 -3.08
C TYR A 394 2.83 0.87 -4.60
N TRP A 395 2.47 1.94 -5.29
CA TRP A 395 2.67 2.08 -6.74
C TRP A 395 4.14 1.98 -7.14
N MET A 396 5.02 2.64 -6.41
CA MET A 396 6.47 2.57 -6.60
C MET A 396 6.99 1.13 -6.53
N HIS A 397 6.54 0.36 -5.51
CA HIS A 397 6.88 -1.04 -5.39
C HIS A 397 6.35 -1.89 -6.57
N ALA A 398 5.11 -1.63 -6.99
CA ALA A 398 4.50 -2.30 -8.12
C ALA A 398 5.23 -1.98 -9.44
N ALA A 399 5.62 -0.72 -9.65
CA ALA A 399 6.41 -0.28 -10.78
C ALA A 399 7.79 -0.95 -10.82
N ALA A 400 8.46 -1.03 -9.67
CA ALA A 400 9.73 -1.74 -9.53
C ALA A 400 9.58 -3.24 -9.86
N MET A 401 8.51 -3.89 -9.38
CA MET A 401 8.22 -5.29 -9.70
C MET A 401 7.91 -5.50 -11.19
N ALA A 402 7.34 -4.52 -11.85
CA ALA A 402 7.07 -4.53 -13.30
C ALA A 402 8.29 -4.15 -14.14
N GLY A 403 9.41 -3.73 -13.53
CA GLY A 403 10.64 -3.32 -14.21
C GLY A 403 10.53 -1.95 -14.91
N ASN A 404 9.65 -1.06 -14.45
CA ASN A 404 9.47 0.27 -15.03
C ASN A 404 10.17 1.33 -14.17
N GLU A 405 11.38 1.70 -14.57
CA GLU A 405 12.22 2.67 -13.86
C GLU A 405 11.62 4.08 -13.88
N GLU A 406 11.04 4.52 -14.99
CA GLU A 406 10.42 5.84 -15.12
C GLU A 406 9.28 6.01 -14.12
N ALA A 407 8.41 5.02 -13.99
CA ALA A 407 7.31 5.04 -13.01
C ALA A 407 7.82 5.02 -11.57
N VAL A 408 8.93 4.33 -11.29
CA VAL A 408 9.59 4.37 -9.97
C VAL A 408 10.09 5.78 -9.67
N LEU A 409 10.81 6.40 -10.60
CA LEU A 409 11.35 7.75 -10.45
C LEU A 409 10.26 8.79 -10.25
N HIS A 410 9.19 8.70 -11.03
CA HIS A 410 8.03 9.56 -10.89
C HIS A 410 7.39 9.45 -9.48
N ALA A 411 7.25 8.23 -8.97
CA ALA A 411 6.69 8.00 -7.64
C ALA A 411 7.62 8.51 -6.51
N VAL A 412 8.93 8.31 -6.65
CA VAL A 412 9.94 8.87 -5.71
C VAL A 412 9.85 10.40 -5.67
N GLY A 413 9.82 11.05 -6.83
CA GLY A 413 9.67 12.50 -6.93
C GLY A 413 8.38 13.00 -6.30
N SER A 414 7.27 12.28 -6.48
CA SER A 414 5.99 12.59 -5.84
C SER A 414 6.07 12.53 -4.30
N ILE A 415 6.69 11.48 -3.75
CA ILE A 415 6.83 11.29 -2.30
C ILE A 415 7.74 12.38 -1.71
N TYR A 416 8.87 12.67 -2.35
CA TYR A 416 9.79 13.72 -1.90
C TYR A 416 9.13 15.10 -1.92
N ARG A 417 8.39 15.39 -2.99
CA ARG A 417 7.63 16.64 -3.10
C ARG A 417 6.62 16.77 -1.95
N ALA A 418 5.83 15.72 -1.69
CA ALA A 418 4.87 15.73 -0.60
C ALA A 418 5.56 15.95 0.76
N ALA A 419 6.64 15.23 1.06
CA ALA A 419 7.36 15.33 2.32
C ALA A 419 8.05 16.70 2.52
N ALA A 420 8.47 17.38 1.44
CA ALA A 420 9.12 18.68 1.55
C ALA A 420 8.14 19.86 1.58
N LEU A 421 6.89 19.69 1.05
CA LEU A 421 5.90 20.77 0.99
C LEU A 421 4.91 20.75 2.16
N PHE A 422 4.72 19.62 2.84
CA PHE A 422 3.72 19.43 3.87
C PHE A 422 4.30 18.82 5.14
#